data_b68ab41e4280ef24a953b7d16d88b263
#
_entry.id   b68ab41e4280ef24a953b7d16d88b263
#
_cell.length_a   1.000
_cell.length_b   1.000
_cell.length_c   1.000
_cell.angle_alpha   90.00
_cell.angle_beta   90.00
_cell.angle_gamma   90.00
#
_symmetry.space_group_name_H-M   'P 1'
#
loop_
_entity.id
_entity.type
_entity.pdbx_description
1 polymer ?
#
loop_
_entity_poly.entity_id
_entity_poly.type
_entity_poly.pdbx_seq_one_letter_code
_entity_poly.pdbx_strand_id
1 'polypeptide(L)'
;RIHMALPGVLRDAWFVPGRLFSVNRTTADGVANLFARNERVNLLFEDDGTEAASLHHALLFIGALNVGSMDTIWHGEVAPRRPRRLERLPVAPAAGSAPYAAARGEEVGRFNMGSTVILLFPPGTIEWRAGLASGQTVRMGETIGRRLSGAGCAARAD
;
A
#
# COMPACT_ATOMS: atom_id res chain seq x y z
N ARG A 1 -6.46 6.48 -9.24
CA ARG A 1 -6.40 5.00 -9.22
C ARG A 1 -5.09 4.52 -8.63
N ILE A 2 -5.14 3.38 -7.96
CA ILE A 2 -3.99 2.75 -7.30
C ILE A 2 -3.80 1.39 -7.95
N HIS A 3 -2.59 1.13 -8.42
CA HIS A 3 -2.26 -0.09 -9.14
C HIS A 3 -1.22 -0.91 -8.39
N MET A 4 -1.30 -2.21 -8.55
CA MET A 4 -0.44 -3.17 -7.89
C MET A 4 1.00 -3.07 -8.41
N ALA A 5 1.97 -2.93 -7.51
CA ALA A 5 3.39 -2.85 -7.87
C ALA A 5 4.00 -4.22 -8.17
N LEU A 6 3.69 -5.22 -7.35
CA LEU A 6 4.05 -6.62 -7.52
C LEU A 6 2.80 -7.48 -7.41
N PRO A 7 2.70 -8.63 -8.09
CA PRO A 7 1.55 -9.52 -7.95
C PRO A 7 1.44 -10.03 -6.51
N GLY A 8 0.25 -10.39 -6.09
CA GLY A 8 0.08 -10.97 -4.75
C GLY A 8 -1.36 -11.23 -4.35
N VAL A 9 -1.50 -12.05 -3.32
CA VAL A 9 -2.75 -12.41 -2.66
C VAL A 9 -2.89 -11.59 -1.39
N LEU A 10 -4.03 -10.95 -1.19
CA LEU A 10 -4.31 -10.16 0.00
C LEU A 10 -4.44 -11.07 1.23
N ARG A 11 -3.57 -10.87 2.23
CA ARG A 11 -3.54 -11.66 3.47
C ARG A 11 -4.13 -10.92 4.65
N ASP A 12 -4.01 -9.60 4.65
CA ASP A 12 -4.59 -8.78 5.71
C ASP A 12 -4.94 -7.39 5.19
N ALA A 13 -6.00 -6.80 5.73
CA ALA A 13 -6.48 -5.49 5.37
C ALA A 13 -7.07 -4.76 6.57
N TRP A 14 -6.69 -3.51 6.79
CA TRP A 14 -7.09 -2.71 7.93
C TRP A 14 -7.46 -1.30 7.53
N PHE A 15 -8.62 -0.85 7.99
CA PHE A 15 -8.91 0.57 8.10
C PHE A 15 -8.38 1.08 9.44
N VAL A 16 -7.52 2.09 9.38
CA VAL A 16 -6.94 2.73 10.57
C VAL A 16 -7.45 4.17 10.62
N PRO A 17 -8.30 4.52 11.61
CA PRO A 17 -8.80 5.88 11.75
C PRO A 17 -7.65 6.83 12.11
N GLY A 18 -7.77 8.07 11.71
CA GLY A 18 -6.74 9.06 11.99
C GLY A 18 -7.18 10.48 11.67
N ARG A 19 -6.20 11.37 11.61
CA ARG A 19 -6.37 12.74 11.15
C ARG A 19 -6.41 12.76 9.62
N LEU A 20 -6.67 13.93 9.06
CA LEU A 20 -6.60 14.21 7.64
C LEU A 20 -5.71 15.44 7.41
N PHE A 21 -4.47 15.37 7.90
CA PHE A 21 -3.50 16.41 7.59
C PHE A 21 -3.28 16.48 6.08
N SER A 22 -3.13 17.69 5.56
CA SER A 22 -2.70 17.85 4.17
C SER A 22 -1.37 17.12 3.94
N VAL A 23 -1.22 16.43 2.83
CA VAL A 23 0.01 15.75 2.46
C VAL A 23 0.67 16.50 1.32
N ASN A 24 1.67 17.28 1.65
CA ASN A 24 2.56 17.98 0.74
C ASN A 24 3.97 18.06 1.38
N ARG A 25 4.95 18.57 0.67
CA ARG A 25 6.33 18.61 1.17
C ARG A 25 6.44 19.35 2.50
N THR A 26 5.83 20.52 2.62
CA THR A 26 5.90 21.35 3.83
C THR A 26 5.33 20.61 5.05
N THR A 27 4.18 19.98 4.89
CA THR A 27 3.54 19.23 6.00
C THR A 27 4.25 17.91 6.28
N ALA A 28 4.80 17.24 5.28
CA ALA A 28 5.57 16.01 5.46
C ALA A 28 6.85 16.27 6.25
N ASP A 29 7.51 17.40 6.01
CA ASP A 29 8.72 17.82 6.73
C ASP A 29 8.40 18.41 8.12
N GLY A 30 7.26 19.10 8.25
CA GLY A 30 6.91 19.85 9.47
C GLY A 30 6.06 19.11 10.49
N VAL A 31 5.36 18.05 10.12
CA VAL A 31 4.49 17.28 11.02
C VAL A 31 5.08 15.91 11.31
N ALA A 32 5.57 15.74 12.53
CA ALA A 32 6.13 14.48 12.97
C ALA A 32 5.12 13.32 12.80
N ASN A 33 5.58 12.22 12.19
CA ASN A 33 4.79 11.01 11.94
C ASN A 33 3.48 11.24 11.16
N LEU A 34 3.45 12.22 10.24
CA LEU A 34 2.25 12.62 9.50
C LEU A 34 1.51 11.42 8.91
N PHE A 35 2.18 10.57 8.16
CA PHE A 35 1.57 9.42 7.49
C PHE A 35 0.99 8.39 8.48
N ALA A 36 1.66 8.18 9.62
CA ALA A 36 1.17 7.29 10.68
C ALA A 36 -0.01 7.87 11.47
N ARG A 37 -0.20 9.19 11.43
CA ARG A 37 -1.29 9.89 12.10
C ARG A 37 -2.52 10.10 11.22
N ASN A 38 -2.37 10.06 9.90
CA ASN A 38 -3.49 10.18 8.98
C ASN A 38 -4.30 8.88 8.90
N GLU A 39 -5.60 9.05 8.68
CA GLU A 39 -6.50 7.96 8.32
C GLU A 39 -5.94 7.20 7.12
N ARG A 40 -6.00 5.89 7.16
CA ARG A 40 -5.38 5.08 6.10
C ARG A 40 -5.96 3.69 6.00
N VAL A 41 -5.76 3.08 4.85
CA VAL A 41 -6.01 1.66 4.60
C VAL A 41 -4.68 0.96 4.43
N ASN A 42 -4.42 -0.05 5.24
CA ASN A 42 -3.21 -0.86 5.17
C ASN A 42 -3.55 -2.22 4.57
N LEU A 43 -2.87 -2.59 3.52
CA LEU A 43 -3.04 -3.86 2.82
C LEU A 43 -1.73 -4.63 2.86
N LEU A 44 -1.79 -5.87 3.34
CA LEU A 44 -0.66 -6.79 3.33
C LEU A 44 -0.90 -7.85 2.27
N PHE A 45 -0.01 -7.91 1.30
CA PHE A 45 0.00 -8.92 0.26
C PHE A 45 1.14 -9.91 0.45
N GLU A 46 0.89 -11.12 0.09
CA GLU A 46 1.89 -12.15 -0.11
C GLU A 46 1.94 -12.48 -1.59
N ASP A 47 3.11 -12.59 -2.15
CA ASP A 47 3.22 -12.93 -3.56
C ASP A 47 2.62 -14.33 -3.86
N ASP A 48 2.33 -14.59 -5.11
CA ASP A 48 1.63 -15.77 -5.58
C ASP A 48 2.47 -17.06 -5.56
N GLY A 49 3.70 -16.99 -5.03
CA GLY A 49 4.60 -18.13 -4.91
C GLY A 49 5.24 -18.57 -6.24
N THR A 50 5.15 -17.76 -7.29
CA THR A 50 5.78 -18.06 -8.59
C THR A 50 7.31 -17.97 -8.57
N GLU A 51 7.87 -17.36 -7.51
CA GLU A 51 9.32 -17.29 -7.27
C GLU A 51 9.73 -18.08 -6.03
N ALA A 52 11.00 -18.46 -5.95
CA ALA A 52 11.56 -19.40 -4.97
C ALA A 52 11.39 -19.02 -3.49
N ALA A 53 11.02 -17.78 -3.18
CA ALA A 53 10.74 -17.33 -1.81
C ALA A 53 9.50 -16.42 -1.80
N SER A 54 8.55 -16.72 -0.94
CA SER A 54 7.37 -15.88 -0.73
C SER A 54 7.78 -14.50 -0.22
N LEU A 55 7.28 -13.44 -0.86
CA LEU A 55 7.53 -12.06 -0.48
C LEU A 55 6.26 -11.42 0.06
N HIS A 56 6.30 -10.99 1.32
CA HIS A 56 5.27 -10.13 1.87
C HIS A 56 5.61 -8.67 1.57
N HIS A 57 4.61 -7.92 1.12
CA HIS A 57 4.76 -6.49 0.91
C HIS A 57 3.48 -5.76 1.30
N ALA A 58 3.61 -4.50 1.68
CA ALA A 58 2.46 -3.71 2.07
C ALA A 58 2.21 -2.54 1.12
N LEU A 59 0.93 -2.28 0.89
CA LEU A 59 0.42 -1.16 0.11
C LEU A 59 -0.50 -0.35 1.02
N LEU A 60 -0.14 0.91 1.30
CA LEU A 60 -0.89 1.76 2.21
C LEU A 60 -1.50 2.93 1.44
N PHE A 61 -2.80 3.13 1.61
CA PHE A 61 -3.54 4.27 1.08
C PHE A 61 -3.66 5.31 2.20
N ILE A 62 -3.07 6.46 2.03
CA ILE A 62 -3.06 7.51 3.05
C ILE A 62 -4.10 8.58 2.73
N GLY A 63 -5.03 8.78 3.63
CA GLY A 63 -5.99 9.88 3.57
C GLY A 63 -5.33 11.24 3.84
N ALA A 64 -5.95 12.31 3.36
CA ALA A 64 -5.48 13.67 3.56
C ALA A 64 -6.65 14.65 3.56
N LEU A 65 -6.42 15.95 3.74
CA LEU A 65 -7.46 16.98 3.92
C LEU A 65 -8.56 16.94 2.86
N ASN A 66 -8.37 16.62 1.69
CA ASN A 66 -9.40 16.46 0.66
C ASN A 66 -9.52 15.00 0.17
N VAL A 67 -8.95 14.06 0.92
CA VAL A 67 -8.82 12.64 0.56
C VAL A 67 -9.41 11.78 1.66
N GLY A 68 -10.66 12.05 2.00
CA GLY A 68 -11.41 11.28 3.01
C GLY A 68 -12.26 10.17 2.41
N SER A 69 -12.08 9.85 1.13
CA SER A 69 -12.82 8.79 0.45
C SER A 69 -11.86 7.89 -0.31
N MET A 70 -11.88 6.62 0.07
CA MET A 70 -11.03 5.56 -0.47
C MET A 70 -11.89 4.33 -0.76
N ASP A 71 -11.76 3.81 -1.97
CA ASP A 71 -12.43 2.58 -2.40
C ASP A 71 -11.39 1.50 -2.72
N THR A 72 -11.77 0.25 -2.49
CA THR A 72 -11.02 -0.92 -2.92
C THR A 72 -11.83 -1.74 -3.91
N ILE A 73 -11.16 -2.44 -4.82
CA ILE A 73 -11.85 -3.20 -5.88
C ILE A 73 -12.69 -4.35 -5.30
N TRP A 74 -12.18 -5.04 -4.27
CA TRP A 74 -12.86 -6.23 -3.73
C TRP A 74 -13.90 -5.93 -2.65
N HIS A 75 -13.83 -4.77 -1.98
CA HIS A 75 -14.71 -4.43 -0.85
C HIS A 75 -15.58 -3.20 -1.11
N GLY A 76 -15.24 -2.39 -2.12
CA GLY A 76 -15.90 -1.11 -2.37
C GLY A 76 -15.41 0.00 -1.45
N GLU A 77 -16.31 0.89 -1.00
CA GLU A 77 -15.97 2.04 -0.17
C GLU A 77 -15.44 1.60 1.21
N VAL A 78 -14.24 2.06 1.54
CA VAL A 78 -13.60 1.83 2.84
C VAL A 78 -13.68 3.08 3.72
N ALA A 79 -13.55 4.26 3.15
CA ALA A 79 -13.67 5.53 3.84
C ALA A 79 -14.63 6.45 3.07
N PRO A 80 -15.37 7.32 3.75
CA PRO A 80 -15.38 7.60 5.18
C PRO A 80 -16.13 6.53 6.02
N ARG A 81 -15.58 6.20 7.19
CA ARG A 81 -16.21 5.25 8.13
C ARG A 81 -16.84 5.96 9.33
N ARG A 82 -18.00 5.46 9.76
CA ARG A 82 -18.70 5.89 10.97
C ARG A 82 -19.19 4.66 11.75
N PRO A 83 -18.88 4.47 13.04
CA PRO A 83 -17.93 5.25 13.82
C PRO A 83 -16.48 5.05 13.36
N ARG A 84 -15.62 6.03 13.61
CA ARG A 84 -14.18 5.97 13.28
C ARG A 84 -13.45 5.09 14.28
N ARG A 85 -13.28 3.84 13.97
CA ARG A 85 -12.56 2.85 14.79
C ARG A 85 -11.64 2.00 13.93
N LEU A 86 -10.63 1.41 14.56
CA LEU A 86 -9.79 0.41 13.91
C LEU A 86 -10.68 -0.76 13.48
N GLU A 87 -10.58 -1.13 12.23
CA GLU A 87 -11.42 -2.18 11.64
C GLU A 87 -10.60 -3.06 10.71
N ARG A 88 -10.68 -4.37 10.92
CA ARG A 88 -10.15 -5.34 9.98
C ARG A 88 -11.15 -5.52 8.84
N LEU A 89 -10.68 -5.32 7.63
CA LEU A 89 -11.50 -5.47 6.43
C LEU A 89 -11.46 -6.93 5.95
N PRO A 90 -12.50 -7.42 5.27
CA PRO A 90 -12.45 -8.73 4.66
C PRO A 90 -11.36 -8.77 3.59
N VAL A 91 -10.67 -9.89 3.47
CA VAL A 91 -9.64 -10.10 2.44
C VAL A 91 -10.20 -10.77 1.17
N ALA A 92 -11.44 -11.19 1.21
CA ALA A 92 -12.15 -11.83 0.11
C ALA A 92 -13.37 -10.98 -0.31
N PRO A 93 -13.75 -10.98 -1.60
CA PRO A 93 -14.90 -10.20 -2.09
C PRO A 93 -16.24 -10.65 -1.52
N ALA A 94 -16.37 -11.93 -1.16
CA ALA A 94 -17.57 -12.49 -0.54
C ALA A 94 -17.20 -13.55 0.50
N ALA A 95 -18.13 -13.80 1.42
CA ALA A 95 -17.95 -14.87 2.40
C ALA A 95 -17.78 -16.22 1.69
N GLY A 96 -16.73 -16.97 2.07
CA GLY A 96 -16.39 -18.26 1.47
C GLY A 96 -15.69 -18.22 0.12
N SER A 97 -15.47 -17.05 -0.46
CA SER A 97 -14.64 -16.93 -1.65
C SER A 97 -13.14 -16.91 -1.33
N ALA A 98 -12.30 -17.16 -2.32
CA ALA A 98 -10.86 -17.01 -2.20
C ALA A 98 -10.47 -15.56 -1.84
N PRO A 99 -9.35 -15.34 -1.13
CA PRO A 99 -8.79 -14.02 -0.91
C PRO A 99 -8.56 -13.28 -2.24
N TYR A 100 -8.73 -11.97 -2.21
CA TYR A 100 -8.47 -11.12 -3.38
C TYR A 100 -7.01 -11.26 -3.82
N ALA A 101 -6.82 -11.46 -5.09
CA ALA A 101 -5.51 -11.51 -5.71
C ALA A 101 -5.43 -10.47 -6.83
N ALA A 102 -4.27 -9.85 -7.00
CA ALA A 102 -4.04 -8.85 -8.02
C ALA A 102 -2.73 -9.11 -8.76
N ALA A 103 -2.78 -9.04 -10.08
CA ALA A 103 -1.59 -9.05 -10.92
C ALA A 103 -0.89 -7.69 -10.91
N ARG A 104 0.36 -7.64 -11.34
CA ARG A 104 1.08 -6.37 -11.50
C ARG A 104 0.33 -5.46 -12.46
N GLY A 105 0.17 -4.20 -12.06
CA GLY A 105 -0.51 -3.17 -12.85
C GLY A 105 -2.04 -3.21 -12.75
N GLU A 106 -2.63 -4.21 -12.12
CA GLU A 106 -4.07 -4.22 -11.84
C GLU A 106 -4.48 -3.11 -10.87
N GLU A 107 -5.67 -2.54 -11.07
CA GLU A 107 -6.24 -1.59 -10.14
C GLU A 107 -6.62 -2.31 -8.84
N VAL A 108 -6.16 -1.79 -7.71
CA VAL A 108 -6.44 -2.32 -6.37
C VAL A 108 -7.46 -1.45 -5.64
N GLY A 109 -7.50 -0.19 -5.98
CA GLY A 109 -8.39 0.77 -5.36
C GLY A 109 -8.21 2.17 -5.94
N ARG A 110 -8.88 3.12 -5.33
CA ARG A 110 -8.80 4.52 -5.75
C ARG A 110 -9.04 5.47 -4.60
N PHE A 111 -8.49 6.66 -4.75
CA PHE A 111 -8.94 7.84 -4.03
C PHE A 111 -9.98 8.59 -4.88
N ASN A 112 -11.04 9.06 -4.26
CA ASN A 112 -12.03 9.87 -4.99
C ASN A 112 -11.54 11.32 -5.17
N MET A 113 -10.55 11.75 -4.38
CA MET A 113 -9.81 13.00 -4.58
C MET A 113 -8.42 12.91 -3.92
N GLY A 114 -7.39 13.34 -4.63
CA GLY A 114 -6.00 13.32 -4.14
C GLY A 114 -5.39 11.93 -4.15
N SER A 115 -4.16 11.79 -3.65
CA SER A 115 -3.52 10.48 -3.52
C SER A 115 -2.20 10.54 -2.75
N THR A 116 -2.00 9.60 -1.85
CA THR A 116 -0.68 9.27 -1.32
C THR A 116 -0.65 7.77 -1.08
N VAL A 117 0.31 7.12 -1.67
CA VAL A 117 0.52 5.68 -1.54
C VAL A 117 1.90 5.44 -0.98
N ILE A 118 2.00 4.52 -0.01
CA ILE A 118 3.27 4.04 0.51
C ILE A 118 3.39 2.56 0.17
N LEU A 119 4.52 2.20 -0.40
CA LEU A 119 4.92 0.82 -0.65
C LEU A 119 5.99 0.43 0.37
N LEU A 120 5.79 -0.69 1.07
CA LEU A 120 6.77 -1.24 2.00
C LEU A 120 7.15 -2.65 1.57
N PHE A 121 8.44 -2.89 1.53
CA PHE A 121 9.04 -4.18 1.20
C PHE A 121 10.04 -4.58 2.28
N PRO A 122 10.26 -5.88 2.53
CA PRO A 122 11.32 -6.33 3.40
C PRO A 122 12.69 -5.83 2.91
N PRO A 123 13.63 -5.59 3.82
CA PRO A 123 14.99 -5.18 3.45
C PRO A 123 15.64 -6.15 2.47
N GLY A 124 16.36 -5.62 1.48
CA GLY A 124 17.13 -6.43 0.53
C GLY A 124 16.32 -7.20 -0.51
N THR A 125 15.00 -6.97 -0.60
CA THR A 125 14.15 -7.67 -1.58
C THR A 125 13.93 -6.89 -2.87
N ILE A 126 14.16 -5.57 -2.83
CA ILE A 126 13.98 -4.68 -3.98
C ILE A 126 15.29 -3.94 -4.27
N GLU A 127 15.69 -3.97 -5.52
CA GLU A 127 16.69 -3.07 -6.07
C GLU A 127 15.98 -1.87 -6.69
N TRP A 128 16.18 -0.70 -6.11
CA TRP A 128 15.58 0.52 -6.62
C TRP A 128 16.30 1.01 -7.86
N ARG A 129 15.58 1.62 -8.79
CA ARG A 129 16.16 2.25 -9.99
C ARG A 129 17.25 3.24 -9.59
N ALA A 130 18.39 3.18 -10.27
CA ALA A 130 19.47 4.13 -10.08
C ALA A 130 18.98 5.58 -10.28
N GLY A 131 19.37 6.45 -9.35
CA GLY A 131 18.97 7.86 -9.38
C GLY A 131 17.55 8.14 -8.85
N LEU A 132 16.78 7.15 -8.40
CA LEU A 132 15.52 7.40 -7.73
C LEU A 132 15.75 8.10 -6.39
N ALA A 133 15.27 9.32 -6.25
CA ALA A 133 15.50 10.17 -5.09
C ALA A 133 14.21 10.84 -4.61
N SER A 134 14.23 11.33 -3.36
CA SER A 134 13.11 12.09 -2.80
C SER A 134 12.78 13.33 -3.64
N GLY A 135 11.50 13.55 -3.90
CA GLY A 135 10.99 14.65 -4.71
C GLY A 135 11.08 14.43 -6.21
N GLN A 136 11.59 13.30 -6.66
CA GLN A 136 11.62 12.99 -8.09
C GLN A 136 10.22 12.64 -8.60
N THR A 137 9.87 13.19 -9.76
CA THR A 137 8.64 12.83 -10.46
C THR A 137 8.77 11.45 -11.09
N VAL A 138 7.77 10.61 -10.89
CA VAL A 138 7.61 9.31 -11.55
C VAL A 138 6.26 9.26 -12.27
N ARG A 139 6.17 8.48 -13.33
CA ARG A 139 4.93 8.31 -14.09
C ARG A 139 4.28 6.97 -13.76
N MET A 140 2.96 6.91 -13.83
CA MET A 140 2.24 5.65 -13.75
C MET A 140 2.76 4.65 -14.79
N GLY A 141 3.03 3.42 -14.35
CA GLY A 141 3.62 2.35 -15.19
C GLY A 141 5.13 2.43 -15.35
N GLU A 142 5.79 3.49 -14.89
CA GLU A 142 7.24 3.60 -14.92
C GLU A 142 7.89 2.67 -13.88
N THR A 143 8.92 1.94 -14.29
CA THR A 143 9.66 1.07 -13.37
C THR A 143 10.45 1.90 -12.37
N ILE A 144 10.17 1.74 -11.09
CA ILE A 144 10.89 2.38 -9.98
C ILE A 144 11.87 1.47 -9.27
N GLY A 145 11.78 0.16 -9.51
CA GLY A 145 12.65 -0.85 -8.94
C GLY A 145 12.35 -2.23 -9.50
N ARG A 146 13.14 -3.20 -9.14
CA ARG A 146 12.93 -4.61 -9.50
C ARG A 146 13.06 -5.50 -8.27
N ARG A 147 12.31 -6.59 -8.23
CA ARG A 147 12.49 -7.63 -7.24
C ARG A 147 13.83 -8.32 -7.47
N LEU A 148 14.55 -8.59 -6.39
CA LEU A 148 15.76 -9.41 -6.42
C LEU A 148 15.36 -10.88 -6.33
N SER A 149 15.67 -11.66 -7.36
CA SER A 149 15.50 -13.11 -7.35
C SER A 149 16.57 -13.73 -6.43
N GLY A 150 16.16 -14.57 -5.48
CA GLY A 150 17.09 -15.37 -4.66
C GLY A 150 17.66 -14.68 -3.42
N ALA A 151 17.18 -13.53 -3.00
CA ALA A 151 17.51 -12.98 -1.69
C ALA A 151 16.79 -13.78 -0.59
N GLY A 152 17.39 -14.89 -0.20
CA GLY A 152 17.08 -15.53 1.07
C GLY A 152 17.22 -14.50 2.18
N CYS A 153 16.24 -14.45 3.06
CA CYS A 153 16.21 -13.64 4.28
C CYS A 153 17.42 -14.02 5.15
N ALA A 154 18.58 -13.44 4.87
CA ALA A 154 19.67 -13.41 5.83
C ALA A 154 19.27 -12.31 6.84
N ALA A 155 18.56 -12.71 7.88
CA ALA A 155 18.42 -11.92 9.08
C ALA A 155 19.85 -11.58 9.55
N ARG A 156 20.26 -10.34 9.37
CA ARG A 156 21.36 -9.82 10.16
C ARG A 156 20.82 -9.64 11.56
N ALA A 157 21.15 -10.62 12.42
CA ALA A 157 21.20 -10.42 13.84
C ALA A 157 22.43 -9.53 14.11
N ASP A 158 22.22 -8.35 14.61
CA ASP A 158 23.12 -7.53 15.43
C ASP A 158 22.25 -6.72 16.39
#